data_b54113ee9c0a66659b9fafcad2f64a0d
#
_entry.id   b54113ee9c0a66659b9fafcad2f64a0d
#
_cell.length_a   1.000
_cell.length_b   1.000
_cell.length_c   1.000
_cell.angle_alpha   90.00
_cell.angle_beta   90.00
_cell.angle_gamma   90.00
#
_symmetry.space_group_name_H-M   'P 1'
#
loop_
_entity.id
_entity.type
_entity.pdbx_description
1 polymer ?
#
loop_
_entity_poly.entity_id
_entity_poly.type
_entity_poly.pdbx_seq_one_letter_code
_entity_poly.pdbx_strand_id
1 'polypeptide(L)'
;LAVILVSSFFASMIQSAGYKVRVTDLRDATNSGYLIDEETGQATTTEVNGKVVSGILFMPKDASASNKKPAVVLTHGYLNNRELQLQNAIELARRGFIVLTIDREGHGNYLPTSDKGSAMMNTSGMYDSAKYLYNLPEVDKTKIGISGHSMGGMTTAATLMQDASVGIISAGLMQGWDSFMGAGADVSVGILKAMDDEFFFGSKFADGTESICREYLQSVGAANFVKASYTEGDKSSIDIKSGGIYVNGQLTTTSDDGSAVGQPFRVIYEANEIHPLNHFSTESAGYIVDFFYKAFGTPDGNDFIAGGNQIWWIKEAFSTIGLAAFFVL
;
A
#
# COMPACT_ATOMS: atom_id res chain seq x y z
N LEU A 1 12.69 -33.95 5.07
CA LEU A 1 13.23 -32.92 5.98
C LEU A 1 14.22 -31.98 5.25
N ALA A 2 15.23 -32.50 4.53
CA ALA A 2 16.22 -31.68 3.84
C ALA A 2 15.57 -30.66 2.87
N VAL A 3 14.59 -31.11 2.08
CA VAL A 3 13.85 -30.22 1.16
C VAL A 3 13.15 -29.09 1.91
N ILE A 4 12.53 -29.37 3.05
CA ILE A 4 11.86 -28.36 3.88
C ILE A 4 12.87 -27.32 4.37
N LEU A 5 14.01 -27.75 4.92
CA LEU A 5 15.05 -26.85 5.43
C LEU A 5 15.64 -25.96 4.32
N VAL A 6 15.96 -26.55 3.17
CA VAL A 6 16.51 -25.83 2.01
C VAL A 6 15.49 -24.83 1.47
N SER A 7 14.24 -25.24 1.30
CA SER A 7 13.15 -24.36 0.83
C SER A 7 12.92 -23.19 1.78
N SER A 8 12.89 -23.47 3.10
CA SER A 8 12.71 -22.44 4.13
C SER A 8 13.87 -21.45 4.14
N PHE A 9 15.10 -21.93 3.96
CA PHE A 9 16.29 -21.07 3.85
C PHE A 9 16.19 -20.12 2.66
N PHE A 10 15.87 -20.62 1.47
CA PHE A 10 15.75 -19.77 0.28
C PHE A 10 14.54 -18.82 0.38
N ALA A 11 13.40 -19.28 0.88
CA ALA A 11 12.24 -18.41 1.11
C ALA A 11 12.59 -17.24 2.04
N SER A 12 13.28 -17.50 3.16
CA SER A 12 13.75 -16.48 4.11
C SER A 12 14.77 -15.52 3.47
N MET A 13 15.70 -16.05 2.67
CA MET A 13 16.68 -15.24 1.96
C MET A 13 16.01 -14.28 0.97
N ILE A 14 15.02 -14.74 0.20
CA ILE A 14 14.27 -13.87 -0.73
C ILE A 14 13.44 -12.84 0.02
N GLN A 15 12.72 -13.25 1.08
CA GLN A 15 11.89 -12.34 1.89
C GLN A 15 12.71 -11.19 2.50
N SER A 16 13.95 -11.46 2.86
CA SER A 16 14.88 -10.47 3.43
C SER A 16 15.80 -9.81 2.39
N ALA A 17 15.50 -9.94 1.10
CA ALA A 17 16.31 -9.41 0.00
C ALA A 17 17.81 -9.76 0.12
N GLY A 18 18.13 -11.03 0.33
CA GLY A 18 19.50 -11.49 0.56
C GLY A 18 20.06 -11.04 1.91
N TYR A 19 19.22 -10.98 2.92
CA TYR A 19 19.53 -10.50 4.28
C TYR A 19 19.94 -9.01 4.36
N LYS A 20 19.64 -8.21 3.35
CA LYS A 20 19.81 -6.75 3.38
C LYS A 20 18.67 -6.04 4.13
N VAL A 21 17.55 -6.71 4.31
CA VAL A 21 16.36 -6.23 5.03
C VAL A 21 16.19 -7.05 6.32
N ARG A 22 16.06 -6.36 7.46
CA ARG A 22 15.63 -6.98 8.72
C ARG A 22 14.11 -7.11 8.69
N VAL A 23 13.59 -8.31 8.92
CA VAL A 23 12.18 -8.61 9.01
C VAL A 23 11.84 -8.90 10.47
N THR A 24 10.94 -8.12 11.05
CA THR A 24 10.55 -8.21 12.46
C THR A 24 9.04 -8.40 12.57
N ASP A 25 8.63 -9.43 13.28
CA ASP A 25 7.22 -9.65 13.61
C ASP A 25 6.84 -8.79 14.82
N LEU A 26 5.97 -7.82 14.62
CA LEU A 26 5.41 -6.96 15.67
C LEU A 26 4.09 -7.59 16.15
N ARG A 27 4.04 -7.89 17.42
CA ARG A 27 2.85 -8.45 18.08
C ARG A 27 2.51 -7.61 19.30
N ASP A 28 1.50 -8.03 20.04
CA ASP A 28 1.13 -7.36 21.29
C ASP A 28 2.28 -7.34 22.34
N ALA A 29 2.13 -6.54 23.39
CA ALA A 29 3.16 -6.31 24.39
C ALA A 29 3.61 -7.59 25.14
N THR A 30 2.80 -8.64 25.13
CA THR A 30 3.14 -9.94 25.75
C THR A 30 4.08 -10.76 24.86
N ASN A 31 4.15 -10.42 23.56
CA ASN A 31 4.93 -11.11 22.53
C ASN A 31 5.85 -10.18 21.73
N SER A 32 6.44 -9.16 22.33
CA SER A 32 7.31 -8.17 21.68
C SER A 32 6.64 -7.25 20.64
N GLY A 33 5.33 -7.01 20.74
CA GLY A 33 4.64 -5.94 20.02
C GLY A 33 4.95 -4.58 20.62
N TYR A 34 4.65 -3.53 19.84
CA TYR A 34 4.73 -2.17 20.33
C TYR A 34 3.33 -1.61 20.55
N LEU A 35 3.06 -1.15 21.76
CA LEU A 35 1.89 -0.34 22.04
C LEU A 35 2.12 1.07 21.52
N ILE A 36 1.11 1.68 20.96
CA ILE A 36 1.15 3.06 20.49
C ILE A 36 0.38 3.92 21.47
N ASP A 37 1.03 4.93 22.02
CA ASP A 37 0.39 5.99 22.76
C ASP A 37 -0.48 6.81 21.82
N GLU A 38 -1.79 6.87 22.07
CA GLU A 38 -2.75 7.57 21.20
C GLU A 38 -2.54 9.08 21.15
N GLU A 39 -2.04 9.67 22.25
CA GLU A 39 -1.87 11.10 22.35
C GLU A 39 -0.59 11.57 21.67
N THR A 40 0.49 10.82 21.80
CA THR A 40 1.80 11.17 21.25
C THR A 40 2.14 10.42 19.96
N GLY A 41 1.45 9.31 19.66
CA GLY A 41 1.77 8.42 18.55
C GLY A 41 3.10 7.68 18.72
N GLN A 42 3.71 7.71 19.91
CA GLN A 42 4.99 7.06 20.17
C GLN A 42 4.82 5.60 20.54
N ALA A 43 5.74 4.76 20.09
CA ALA A 43 5.82 3.39 20.55
C ALA A 43 6.18 3.38 22.05
N THR A 44 5.40 2.64 22.82
CA THR A 44 5.60 2.47 24.26
C THR A 44 5.56 1.00 24.64
N THR A 45 6.21 0.63 25.72
CA THR A 45 6.11 -0.71 26.30
C THR A 45 4.92 -0.81 27.28
N THR A 46 4.24 0.28 27.54
CA THR A 46 3.06 0.33 28.42
C THR A 46 1.80 0.30 27.56
N GLU A 47 0.82 -0.48 27.98
CA GLU A 47 -0.50 -0.50 27.35
C GLU A 47 -1.17 0.87 27.52
N VAL A 48 -1.35 1.60 26.43
CA VAL A 48 -2.10 2.85 26.39
C VAL A 48 -3.35 2.62 25.55
N ASN A 49 -4.50 2.66 26.20
CA ASN A 49 -5.83 2.46 25.58
C ASN A 49 -6.00 1.14 24.80
N GLY A 50 -5.19 0.12 25.04
CA GLY A 50 -5.30 -1.20 24.44
C GLY A 50 -5.03 -1.25 22.93
N LYS A 51 -4.44 -0.21 22.32
CA LYS A 51 -4.11 -0.22 20.89
C LYS A 51 -2.70 -0.73 20.67
N VAL A 52 -2.61 -1.77 19.85
CA VAL A 52 -1.37 -2.47 19.49
C VAL A 52 -1.20 -2.39 17.99
N VAL A 53 -0.01 -2.05 17.52
CA VAL A 53 0.36 -2.27 16.12
C VAL A 53 0.76 -3.74 15.96
N SER A 54 -0.08 -4.50 15.27
CA SER A 54 0.23 -5.88 14.88
C SER A 54 0.62 -5.91 13.41
N GLY A 55 1.84 -6.37 13.10
CA GLY A 55 2.30 -6.36 11.72
C GLY A 55 3.67 -6.99 11.53
N ILE A 56 4.18 -6.92 10.31
CA ILE A 56 5.54 -7.33 9.97
C ILE A 56 6.29 -6.11 9.45
N LEU A 57 7.34 -5.73 10.16
CA LEU A 57 8.19 -4.60 9.80
C LEU A 57 9.39 -5.08 8.97
N PHE A 58 9.52 -4.53 7.79
CA PHE A 58 10.65 -4.69 6.88
C PHE A 58 11.52 -3.43 6.96
N MET A 59 12.69 -3.55 7.55
CA MET A 59 13.63 -2.45 7.76
C MET A 59 14.91 -2.69 6.97
N PRO A 60 15.23 -1.88 5.93
CA PRO A 60 16.55 -1.94 5.30
C PRO A 60 17.65 -1.76 6.32
N LYS A 61 18.70 -2.58 6.27
CA LYS A 61 19.77 -2.57 7.30
C LYS A 61 20.64 -1.32 7.28
N ASP A 62 20.62 -0.59 6.18
CA ASP A 62 21.30 0.70 6.02
C ASP A 62 20.45 1.89 6.52
N ALA A 63 19.17 1.65 6.85
CA ALA A 63 18.31 2.69 7.44
C ALA A 63 18.82 3.06 8.85
N SER A 64 18.92 4.37 9.10
CA SER A 64 19.39 4.92 10.38
C SER A 64 18.90 6.36 10.54
N ALA A 65 19.11 6.94 11.71
CA ALA A 65 18.80 8.37 11.95
C ALA A 65 19.58 9.34 11.02
N SER A 66 20.73 8.91 10.51
CA SER A 66 21.55 9.66 9.54
C SER A 66 21.32 9.26 8.08
N ASN A 67 20.64 8.13 7.83
CA ASN A 67 20.25 7.66 6.51
C ASN A 67 18.78 7.26 6.55
N LYS A 68 17.91 8.26 6.60
CA LYS A 68 16.47 8.08 6.70
C LYS A 68 15.89 7.56 5.39
N LYS A 69 14.89 6.71 5.50
CA LYS A 69 14.22 6.11 4.34
C LYS A 69 12.73 6.51 4.31
N PRO A 70 12.12 6.59 3.13
CA PRO A 70 10.66 6.68 3.03
C PRO A 70 10.02 5.42 3.63
N ALA A 71 8.81 5.57 4.17
CA ALA A 71 8.12 4.48 4.84
C ALA A 71 6.71 4.27 4.29
N VAL A 72 6.24 3.01 4.27
CA VAL A 72 4.92 2.64 3.74
C VAL A 72 4.22 1.67 4.67
N VAL A 73 2.96 1.97 5.03
CA VAL A 73 2.05 1.01 5.67
C VAL A 73 1.22 0.31 4.62
N LEU A 74 1.16 -1.02 4.69
CA LEU A 74 0.35 -1.85 3.81
C LEU A 74 -0.69 -2.64 4.60
N THR A 75 -1.94 -2.66 4.14
CA THR A 75 -3.01 -3.41 4.80
C THR A 75 -3.80 -4.29 3.84
N HIS A 76 -4.38 -5.34 4.38
CA HIS A 76 -5.15 -6.34 3.66
C HIS A 76 -6.65 -6.00 3.55
N GLY A 77 -7.39 -6.81 2.79
CA GLY A 77 -8.84 -6.75 2.64
C GLY A 77 -9.60 -7.62 3.64
N TYR A 78 -10.88 -7.92 3.30
CA TYR A 78 -11.76 -8.74 4.11
C TYR A 78 -11.26 -10.18 4.24
N LEU A 79 -11.41 -10.78 5.43
CA LEU A 79 -11.01 -12.16 5.77
C LEU A 79 -9.53 -12.50 5.54
N ASN A 80 -8.66 -11.52 5.59
CA ASN A 80 -7.22 -11.69 5.37
C ASN A 80 -6.42 -11.24 6.59
N ASN A 81 -5.12 -11.22 6.45
CA ASN A 81 -4.16 -10.81 7.47
C ASN A 81 -2.95 -10.09 6.84
N ARG A 82 -2.01 -9.68 7.67
CA ARG A 82 -0.79 -8.93 7.29
C ARG A 82 0.09 -9.65 6.26
N GLU A 83 0.08 -10.99 6.22
CA GLU A 83 0.88 -11.78 5.29
C GLU A 83 0.43 -11.59 3.83
N LEU A 84 -0.81 -11.16 3.59
CA LEU A 84 -1.34 -11.00 2.24
C LEU A 84 -0.70 -9.83 1.46
N GLN A 85 0.02 -8.94 2.13
CA GLN A 85 0.76 -7.85 1.49
C GLN A 85 2.28 -8.12 1.42
N LEU A 86 2.73 -9.35 1.69
CA LEU A 86 4.16 -9.68 1.73
C LEU A 86 4.88 -9.47 0.40
N GLN A 87 4.24 -9.78 -0.74
CA GLN A 87 4.82 -9.54 -2.05
C GLN A 87 5.16 -8.06 -2.27
N ASN A 88 4.23 -7.18 -1.92
CA ASN A 88 4.43 -5.72 -2.02
C ASN A 88 5.48 -5.24 -1.02
N ALA A 89 5.49 -5.79 0.18
CA ALA A 89 6.49 -5.45 1.20
C ALA A 89 7.91 -5.88 0.77
N ILE A 90 8.08 -7.08 0.23
CA ILE A 90 9.35 -7.57 -0.28
C ILE A 90 9.86 -6.64 -1.40
N GLU A 91 8.97 -6.29 -2.36
CA GLU A 91 9.36 -5.49 -3.51
C GLU A 91 9.70 -4.04 -3.13
N LEU A 92 8.98 -3.42 -2.21
CA LEU A 92 9.30 -2.09 -1.71
C LEU A 92 10.55 -2.11 -0.82
N ALA A 93 10.66 -3.06 0.11
CA ALA A 93 11.79 -3.09 1.05
C ALA A 93 13.13 -3.38 0.38
N ARG A 94 13.16 -4.25 -0.65
CA ARG A 94 14.40 -4.48 -1.44
C ARG A 94 14.85 -3.26 -2.24
N ARG A 95 13.97 -2.29 -2.41
CA ARG A 95 14.22 -0.99 -3.07
C ARG A 95 14.58 0.12 -2.08
N GLY A 96 14.70 -0.22 -0.79
CA GLY A 96 15.14 0.70 0.24
C GLY A 96 14.02 1.40 1.03
N PHE A 97 12.76 1.03 0.82
CA PHE A 97 11.65 1.54 1.64
C PHE A 97 11.58 0.80 2.98
N ILE A 98 11.22 1.49 4.04
CA ILE A 98 10.75 0.86 5.27
C ILE A 98 9.28 0.48 5.06
N VAL A 99 8.91 -0.78 5.31
CA VAL A 99 7.54 -1.24 5.05
C VAL A 99 6.98 -1.94 6.28
N LEU A 100 5.74 -1.60 6.63
CA LEU A 100 4.99 -2.24 7.69
C LEU A 100 3.70 -2.82 7.10
N THR A 101 3.61 -4.15 7.01
CA THR A 101 2.33 -4.82 6.73
C THR A 101 1.59 -5.02 8.04
N ILE A 102 0.30 -4.68 8.09
CA ILE A 102 -0.47 -4.72 9.33
C ILE A 102 -1.66 -5.67 9.26
N ASP A 103 -1.98 -6.27 10.40
CA ASP A 103 -3.32 -6.80 10.63
C ASP A 103 -4.29 -5.63 10.82
N ARG A 104 -5.46 -5.72 10.23
CA ARG A 104 -6.54 -4.78 10.52
C ARG A 104 -7.14 -5.09 11.88
N GLU A 105 -7.67 -4.08 12.53
CA GLU A 105 -8.43 -4.26 13.76
C GLU A 105 -9.46 -5.39 13.65
N GLY A 106 -9.47 -6.32 14.60
CA GLY A 106 -10.32 -7.51 14.60
C GLY A 106 -9.89 -8.63 13.66
N HIS A 107 -8.70 -8.52 13.04
CA HIS A 107 -8.11 -9.56 12.19
C HIS A 107 -6.73 -9.95 12.70
N GLY A 108 -6.29 -11.17 12.36
CA GLY A 108 -4.96 -11.66 12.72
C GLY A 108 -4.71 -11.58 14.22
N ASN A 109 -3.64 -10.90 14.60
CA ASN A 109 -3.24 -10.69 15.98
C ASN A 109 -3.69 -9.32 16.55
N TYR A 110 -4.46 -8.54 15.80
CA TYR A 110 -4.96 -7.25 16.25
C TYR A 110 -6.31 -7.40 16.96
N LEU A 111 -6.35 -7.08 18.24
CA LEU A 111 -7.59 -7.17 19.03
C LEU A 111 -8.64 -6.18 18.51
N PRO A 112 -9.93 -6.57 18.51
CA PRO A 112 -10.99 -5.63 18.18
C PRO A 112 -11.12 -4.58 19.29
N THR A 113 -11.21 -3.31 18.91
CA THR A 113 -11.58 -2.26 19.86
C THR A 113 -13.09 -2.26 20.11
N SER A 114 -13.50 -1.69 21.21
CA SER A 114 -14.95 -1.53 21.55
C SER A 114 -15.62 -0.46 20.69
N ASP A 115 -14.86 0.43 20.06
CA ASP A 115 -15.38 1.50 19.22
C ASP A 115 -15.54 1.01 17.77
N LYS A 116 -16.79 0.60 17.47
CA LYS A 116 -17.20 0.20 16.12
C LYS A 116 -17.76 1.39 15.34
N GLY A 117 -17.05 2.51 15.29
CA GLY A 117 -17.42 3.64 14.46
C GLY A 117 -17.81 3.23 13.04
N SER A 118 -18.37 4.14 12.23
CA SER A 118 -18.73 3.81 10.85
C SER A 118 -17.58 3.10 10.15
N ALA A 119 -17.83 1.91 9.59
CA ALA A 119 -16.80 1.10 8.92
C ALA A 119 -16.05 1.89 7.82
N MET A 120 -16.73 2.86 7.19
CA MET A 120 -16.13 3.75 6.17
C MET A 120 -15.18 4.79 6.75
N MET A 121 -15.29 5.11 8.05
CA MET A 121 -14.47 6.13 8.71
C MET A 121 -13.42 5.51 9.63
N ASN A 122 -13.43 4.19 9.77
CA ASN A 122 -12.49 3.48 10.63
C ASN A 122 -11.16 3.23 9.90
N THR A 123 -10.07 3.74 10.44
CA THR A 123 -8.72 3.51 9.93
C THR A 123 -8.18 2.13 10.23
N SER A 124 -8.87 1.34 11.05
CA SER A 124 -8.57 -0.07 11.41
C SER A 124 -7.09 -0.30 11.77
N GLY A 125 -6.47 0.66 12.48
CA GLY A 125 -5.07 0.61 12.90
C GLY A 125 -4.07 1.16 11.87
N MET A 126 -4.48 1.52 10.66
CA MET A 126 -3.57 2.06 9.64
C MET A 126 -2.99 3.41 10.06
N TYR A 127 -3.81 4.30 10.62
CA TYR A 127 -3.34 5.62 11.06
C TYR A 127 -2.37 5.51 12.24
N ASP A 128 -2.65 4.64 13.22
CA ASP A 128 -1.74 4.39 14.34
C ASP A 128 -0.42 3.78 13.86
N SER A 129 -0.48 2.91 12.86
CA SER A 129 0.71 2.35 12.22
C SER A 129 1.53 3.40 11.45
N ALA A 130 0.87 4.36 10.80
CA ALA A 130 1.55 5.49 10.17
C ALA A 130 2.24 6.39 11.21
N LYS A 131 1.59 6.68 12.35
CA LYS A 131 2.19 7.39 13.50
C LYS A 131 3.37 6.61 14.10
N TYR A 132 3.25 5.29 14.22
CA TYR A 132 4.36 4.44 14.66
C TYR A 132 5.59 4.63 13.76
N LEU A 133 5.42 4.52 12.43
CA LEU A 133 6.51 4.76 11.48
C LEU A 133 7.04 6.19 11.56
N TYR A 134 6.16 7.19 11.68
CA TYR A 134 6.54 8.61 11.81
C TYR A 134 7.48 8.84 13.00
N ASN A 135 7.36 8.08 14.08
CA ASN A 135 8.17 8.24 15.28
C ASN A 135 9.49 7.45 15.26
N LEU A 136 9.70 6.58 14.26
CA LEU A 136 10.98 5.88 14.10
C LEU A 136 12.08 6.85 13.62
N PRO A 137 13.27 6.83 14.25
CA PRO A 137 14.37 7.71 13.85
C PRO A 137 14.90 7.44 12.43
N GLU A 138 14.71 6.24 11.92
CA GLU A 138 15.11 5.80 10.58
C GLU A 138 14.19 6.31 9.46
N VAL A 139 13.01 6.85 9.80
CA VAL A 139 11.99 7.26 8.83
C VAL A 139 12.16 8.72 8.41
N ASP A 140 12.11 8.96 7.10
CA ASP A 140 11.91 10.30 6.55
C ASP A 140 10.46 10.72 6.76
N LYS A 141 10.22 11.59 7.73
CA LYS A 141 8.89 12.05 8.15
C LYS A 141 8.11 12.80 7.06
N THR A 142 8.78 13.22 6.00
CA THR A 142 8.15 13.88 4.84
C THR A 142 7.70 12.88 3.77
N LYS A 143 8.05 11.58 3.93
CA LYS A 143 7.83 10.53 2.93
C LYS A 143 7.16 9.31 3.56
N ILE A 144 5.96 9.49 4.09
CA ILE A 144 5.16 8.40 4.64
C ILE A 144 3.98 8.13 3.71
N GLY A 145 3.89 6.89 3.26
CA GLY A 145 2.83 6.40 2.39
C GLY A 145 1.98 5.32 3.04
N ILE A 146 0.77 5.16 2.51
CA ILE A 146 -0.15 4.10 2.92
C ILE A 146 -0.76 3.41 1.69
N SER A 147 -1.07 2.13 1.80
CA SER A 147 -1.81 1.42 0.76
C SER A 147 -2.56 0.22 1.33
N GLY A 148 -3.64 -0.18 0.69
CA GLY A 148 -4.39 -1.37 1.10
C GLY A 148 -5.35 -1.85 0.04
N HIS A 149 -5.69 -3.15 0.11
CA HIS A 149 -6.54 -3.82 -0.85
C HIS A 149 -7.99 -3.94 -0.38
N SER A 150 -8.97 -3.69 -1.25
CA SER A 150 -10.41 -3.88 -0.98
C SER A 150 -10.86 -3.07 0.25
N MET A 151 -11.31 -3.71 1.33
CA MET A 151 -11.54 -3.02 2.60
C MET A 151 -10.30 -2.26 3.11
N GLY A 152 -9.09 -2.69 2.75
CA GLY A 152 -7.85 -1.93 2.99
C GLY A 152 -7.76 -0.68 2.12
N GLY A 153 -8.29 -0.70 0.90
CA GLY A 153 -8.44 0.48 0.05
C GLY A 153 -9.40 1.51 0.65
N MET A 154 -10.54 1.04 1.17
CA MET A 154 -11.46 1.86 1.95
C MET A 154 -10.77 2.47 3.19
N THR A 155 -10.00 1.66 3.92
CA THR A 155 -9.22 2.10 5.07
C THR A 155 -8.18 3.15 4.67
N THR A 156 -7.53 2.99 3.51
CA THR A 156 -6.60 3.99 2.96
C THR A 156 -7.30 5.33 2.72
N ALA A 157 -8.48 5.32 2.08
CA ALA A 157 -9.27 6.53 1.87
C ALA A 157 -9.67 7.21 3.19
N ALA A 158 -10.15 6.44 4.17
CA ALA A 158 -10.52 6.94 5.50
C ALA A 158 -9.32 7.54 6.24
N THR A 159 -8.16 6.89 6.16
CA THR A 159 -6.93 7.35 6.81
C THR A 159 -6.43 8.66 6.19
N LEU A 160 -6.46 8.79 4.86
CA LEU A 160 -6.10 10.03 4.17
C LEU A 160 -7.02 11.18 4.58
N MET A 161 -8.32 10.92 4.75
CA MET A 161 -9.27 11.92 5.18
C MET A 161 -9.02 12.34 6.64
N GLN A 162 -8.76 11.38 7.53
CA GLN A 162 -8.44 11.67 8.94
C GLN A 162 -7.14 12.47 9.08
N ASP A 163 -6.13 12.16 8.28
CA ASP A 163 -4.84 12.84 8.29
C ASP A 163 -4.86 14.21 7.61
N ALA A 164 -5.90 14.58 6.88
CA ALA A 164 -5.95 15.79 6.04
C ALA A 164 -5.60 17.09 6.79
N SER A 165 -5.88 17.17 8.08
CA SER A 165 -5.56 18.33 8.93
C SER A 165 -4.25 18.18 9.70
N VAL A 166 -3.66 16.98 9.78
CA VAL A 166 -2.44 16.68 10.53
C VAL A 166 -1.22 16.62 9.61
N GLY A 167 -1.34 15.93 8.46
CA GLY A 167 -0.35 15.96 7.37
C GLY A 167 0.90 15.13 7.63
N ILE A 168 0.78 13.96 8.27
CA ILE A 168 1.89 13.01 8.40
C ILE A 168 2.01 12.07 7.21
N ILE A 169 0.92 11.90 6.43
CA ILE A 169 0.86 11.02 5.26
C ILE A 169 0.97 11.86 4.00
N SER A 170 1.93 11.56 3.14
CA SER A 170 2.18 12.30 1.90
C SER A 170 1.82 11.53 0.63
N ALA A 171 1.50 10.23 0.73
CA ALA A 171 1.02 9.45 -0.42
C ALA A 171 0.07 8.32 0.01
N GLY A 172 -0.96 8.04 -0.81
CA GLY A 172 -1.88 6.93 -0.57
C GLY A 172 -2.33 6.25 -1.86
N LEU A 173 -2.24 4.91 -1.91
CA LEU A 173 -2.69 4.10 -3.03
C LEU A 173 -3.82 3.16 -2.60
N MET A 174 -5.01 3.36 -3.12
CA MET A 174 -6.17 2.49 -2.89
C MET A 174 -6.17 1.34 -3.90
N GLN A 175 -6.00 0.11 -3.43
CA GLN A 175 -6.05 -1.08 -4.28
C GLN A 175 -7.48 -1.63 -4.28
N GLY A 176 -8.10 -1.78 -5.45
CA GLY A 176 -9.47 -2.30 -5.58
C GLY A 176 -10.50 -1.48 -4.80
N TRP A 177 -10.40 -0.14 -4.85
CA TRP A 177 -11.35 0.78 -4.21
C TRP A 177 -11.35 2.12 -4.94
N ASP A 178 -12.51 2.67 -5.25
CA ASP A 178 -12.67 3.89 -6.04
C ASP A 178 -13.32 5.07 -5.30
N SER A 179 -13.91 4.83 -4.13
CA SER A 179 -14.57 5.89 -3.38
C SER A 179 -13.56 6.69 -2.57
N PHE A 180 -13.40 7.96 -2.91
CA PHE A 180 -12.44 8.87 -2.30
C PHE A 180 -13.07 10.20 -1.94
N MET A 181 -13.07 10.56 -0.65
CA MET A 181 -13.70 11.77 -0.13
C MET A 181 -12.72 12.94 0.08
N GLY A 182 -11.45 12.76 -0.25
CA GLY A 182 -10.44 13.79 -0.16
C GLY A 182 -9.23 13.45 0.71
N ALA A 183 -8.21 14.27 0.59
CA ALA A 183 -6.97 14.24 1.37
C ALA A 183 -6.43 15.67 1.50
N GLY A 184 -5.38 15.88 2.28
CA GLY A 184 -4.65 17.14 2.34
C GLY A 184 -4.15 17.61 0.96
N ALA A 185 -3.82 18.89 0.84
CA ALA A 185 -3.42 19.49 -0.44
C ALA A 185 -2.12 18.87 -0.99
N ASP A 186 -1.21 18.50 -0.10
CA ASP A 186 0.14 18.00 -0.43
C ASP A 186 0.24 16.48 -0.49
N VAL A 187 -0.89 15.78 -0.73
CA VAL A 187 -0.94 14.32 -0.77
C VAL A 187 -1.13 13.80 -2.20
N SER A 188 -0.20 12.94 -2.64
CA SER A 188 -0.37 12.16 -3.87
C SER A 188 -1.30 10.99 -3.63
N VAL A 189 -2.31 10.79 -4.50
CA VAL A 189 -3.28 9.69 -4.34
C VAL A 189 -3.43 8.91 -5.63
N GLY A 190 -3.41 7.58 -5.51
CA GLY A 190 -3.62 6.65 -6.60
C GLY A 190 -4.76 5.68 -6.36
N ILE A 191 -5.30 5.17 -7.46
CA ILE A 191 -6.18 4.00 -7.52
C ILE A 191 -5.43 2.92 -8.29
N LEU A 192 -5.41 1.70 -7.75
CA LEU A 192 -5.04 0.49 -8.48
C LEU A 192 -6.30 -0.35 -8.66
N LYS A 193 -6.71 -0.51 -9.89
CA LYS A 193 -7.96 -1.16 -10.29
C LYS A 193 -7.68 -2.44 -11.06
N ALA A 194 -8.40 -3.51 -10.75
CA ALA A 194 -8.49 -4.65 -11.65
C ALA A 194 -9.40 -4.30 -12.85
N MET A 195 -9.01 -4.69 -14.05
CA MET A 195 -9.79 -4.47 -15.27
C MET A 195 -11.17 -5.14 -15.18
N ASP A 196 -11.24 -6.31 -14.54
CA ASP A 196 -12.43 -7.11 -14.33
C ASP A 196 -12.82 -7.16 -12.84
N ASP A 197 -12.82 -6.00 -12.17
CA ASP A 197 -13.25 -5.91 -10.76
C ASP A 197 -14.74 -6.26 -10.63
N GLU A 198 -15.06 -7.27 -9.81
CA GLU A 198 -16.43 -7.79 -9.65
C GLU A 198 -17.27 -6.99 -8.65
N PHE A 199 -16.66 -6.05 -7.92
CA PHE A 199 -17.30 -5.39 -6.79
C PHE A 199 -17.47 -3.88 -6.95
N PHE A 200 -16.51 -3.21 -7.60
CA PHE A 200 -16.41 -1.75 -7.59
C PHE A 200 -16.28 -1.19 -9.02
N PHE A 201 -16.02 0.11 -9.13
CA PHE A 201 -15.75 0.82 -10.39
C PHE A 201 -16.94 0.95 -11.35
N GLY A 202 -18.16 0.76 -10.87
CA GLY A 202 -19.36 1.19 -11.60
C GLY A 202 -19.45 2.72 -11.58
N SER A 203 -19.67 3.33 -12.74
CA SER A 203 -19.77 4.78 -12.89
C SER A 203 -20.64 5.14 -14.11
N LYS A 204 -20.57 6.40 -14.54
CA LYS A 204 -21.29 6.91 -15.72
C LYS A 204 -20.34 7.57 -16.69
N PHE A 205 -20.69 7.52 -17.97
CA PHE A 205 -20.08 8.39 -18.97
C PHE A 205 -20.58 9.83 -18.85
N ALA A 206 -19.96 10.77 -19.55
CA ALA A 206 -20.34 12.17 -19.53
C ALA A 206 -21.74 12.45 -20.12
N ASP A 207 -22.30 11.55 -20.91
CA ASP A 207 -23.68 11.59 -21.43
C ASP A 207 -24.73 11.03 -20.45
N GLY A 208 -24.30 10.58 -19.26
CA GLY A 208 -25.15 10.01 -18.22
C GLY A 208 -25.46 8.52 -18.37
N THR A 209 -25.02 7.85 -19.43
CA THR A 209 -25.16 6.40 -19.57
C THR A 209 -24.22 5.65 -18.64
N GLU A 210 -24.61 4.45 -18.18
CA GLU A 210 -23.82 3.64 -17.27
C GLU A 210 -22.57 3.08 -17.96
N SER A 211 -21.43 3.12 -17.25
CA SER A 211 -20.18 2.47 -17.64
C SER A 211 -19.99 1.18 -16.86
N ILE A 212 -19.42 0.15 -17.49
CA ILE A 212 -18.96 -1.05 -16.80
C ILE A 212 -17.53 -0.87 -16.25
N CYS A 213 -17.10 -1.80 -15.41
CA CYS A 213 -15.77 -1.73 -14.78
C CYS A 213 -14.63 -1.54 -15.81
N ARG A 214 -14.64 -2.25 -16.94
CA ARG A 214 -13.63 -2.12 -18.01
C ARG A 214 -13.60 -0.74 -18.68
N GLU A 215 -14.66 0.04 -18.56
CA GLU A 215 -14.79 1.38 -19.16
C GLU A 215 -14.58 2.50 -18.14
N TYR A 216 -14.15 2.16 -16.93
CA TYR A 216 -14.01 3.12 -15.83
C TYR A 216 -13.12 4.32 -16.20
N LEU A 217 -12.04 4.11 -16.96
CA LEU A 217 -11.13 5.19 -17.38
C LEU A 217 -11.79 6.22 -18.33
N GLN A 218 -12.93 5.88 -18.94
CA GLN A 218 -13.75 6.79 -19.75
C GLN A 218 -14.93 7.39 -18.98
N SER A 219 -14.99 7.17 -17.66
CA SER A 219 -16.12 7.57 -16.81
C SER A 219 -15.91 8.88 -16.11
N VAL A 220 -17.02 9.49 -15.71
CA VAL A 220 -17.06 10.69 -14.83
C VAL A 220 -16.34 10.42 -13.50
N GLY A 221 -16.43 9.18 -12.97
CA GLY A 221 -15.72 8.78 -11.74
C GLY A 221 -14.22 8.95 -11.87
N ALA A 222 -13.63 8.43 -12.95
CA ALA A 222 -12.21 8.55 -13.22
C ALA A 222 -11.79 10.02 -13.46
N ALA A 223 -12.54 10.76 -14.28
CA ALA A 223 -12.26 12.18 -14.55
C ALA A 223 -12.26 13.01 -13.26
N ASN A 224 -13.28 12.83 -12.42
CA ASN A 224 -13.38 13.53 -11.13
C ASN A 224 -12.24 13.17 -10.17
N PHE A 225 -11.85 11.90 -10.12
CA PHE A 225 -10.74 11.48 -9.26
C PHE A 225 -9.43 12.16 -9.66
N VAL A 226 -9.10 12.20 -10.97
CA VAL A 226 -7.86 12.85 -11.44
C VAL A 226 -8.05 14.36 -11.64
N LYS A 227 -9.26 14.91 -11.40
CA LYS A 227 -9.65 16.32 -11.58
C LYS A 227 -9.53 16.78 -13.04
N ALA A 228 -9.65 15.89 -14.01
CA ALA A 228 -9.66 16.24 -15.43
C ALA A 228 -11.01 16.87 -15.80
N SER A 229 -10.97 17.88 -16.66
CA SER A 229 -12.19 18.48 -17.23
C SER A 229 -12.77 17.58 -18.34
N TYR A 230 -14.07 17.60 -18.50
CA TYR A 230 -14.79 16.90 -19.55
C TYR A 230 -16.00 17.72 -20.03
N THR A 231 -16.57 17.33 -21.14
CA THR A 231 -17.77 17.98 -21.73
C THR A 231 -19.00 17.17 -21.36
N GLU A 232 -19.93 17.76 -20.60
CA GLU A 232 -21.20 17.14 -20.24
C GLU A 232 -22.02 16.85 -21.52
N GLY A 233 -22.61 15.64 -21.60
CA GLY A 233 -23.34 15.17 -22.77
C GLY A 233 -22.46 14.54 -23.87
N ASP A 234 -21.14 14.62 -23.79
CA ASP A 234 -20.23 14.01 -24.77
C ASP A 234 -19.52 12.80 -24.17
N LYS A 235 -20.03 11.60 -24.48
CA LYS A 235 -19.46 10.31 -24.03
C LYS A 235 -17.98 10.17 -24.34
N SER A 236 -17.49 10.78 -25.42
CA SER A 236 -16.10 10.65 -25.89
C SER A 236 -15.13 11.65 -25.25
N SER A 237 -15.64 12.57 -24.43
CA SER A 237 -14.83 13.66 -23.84
C SER A 237 -13.89 13.24 -22.71
N ILE A 238 -14.02 12.00 -22.19
CA ILE A 238 -13.20 11.46 -21.11
C ILE A 238 -12.32 10.32 -21.64
N ASP A 239 -11.02 10.47 -21.49
CA ASP A 239 -10.03 9.44 -21.89
C ASP A 239 -8.84 9.48 -20.90
N ILE A 240 -9.03 8.95 -19.70
CA ILE A 240 -7.99 8.87 -18.68
C ILE A 240 -7.04 7.72 -19.05
N LYS A 241 -5.73 7.98 -18.93
CA LYS A 241 -4.70 7.00 -19.27
C LYS A 241 -4.31 6.20 -18.04
N SER A 242 -4.32 4.86 -18.14
CA SER A 242 -3.78 3.99 -17.11
C SER A 242 -2.30 4.32 -16.85
N GLY A 243 -1.94 4.51 -15.58
CA GLY A 243 -0.58 4.94 -15.18
C GLY A 243 -0.25 6.40 -15.52
N GLY A 244 -1.15 7.13 -16.16
CA GLY A 244 -0.96 8.55 -16.45
C GLY A 244 -0.94 9.39 -15.16
N ILE A 245 0.08 10.23 -15.02
CA ILE A 245 0.22 11.15 -13.86
C ILE A 245 -0.51 12.43 -14.13
N TYR A 246 -1.50 12.76 -13.30
CA TYR A 246 -2.30 13.98 -13.43
C TYR A 246 -1.95 14.96 -12.30
N VAL A 247 -1.50 16.15 -12.68
CA VAL A 247 -1.24 17.26 -11.77
C VAL A 247 -2.27 18.34 -12.06
N ASN A 248 -3.07 18.71 -11.06
CA ASN A 248 -4.16 19.67 -11.20
C ASN A 248 -5.10 19.36 -12.40
N GLY A 249 -5.37 18.09 -12.65
CA GLY A 249 -6.22 17.63 -13.73
C GLY A 249 -5.57 17.55 -15.12
N GLN A 250 -4.29 17.88 -15.23
CA GLN A 250 -3.55 17.82 -16.48
C GLN A 250 -2.61 16.62 -16.51
N LEU A 251 -2.66 15.83 -17.59
CA LEU A 251 -1.73 14.75 -17.82
C LEU A 251 -0.31 15.30 -17.96
N THR A 252 0.61 14.79 -17.14
CA THR A 252 1.99 15.24 -17.05
C THR A 252 2.94 14.13 -17.48
N THR A 253 3.93 14.48 -18.31
CA THR A 253 4.98 13.53 -18.68
C THR A 253 5.93 13.34 -17.50
N THR A 254 6.22 12.08 -17.16
CA THR A 254 7.18 11.69 -16.13
C THR A 254 8.17 10.68 -16.68
N SER A 255 9.37 10.63 -16.09
CA SER A 255 10.37 9.61 -16.42
C SER A 255 10.13 8.32 -15.63
N ASP A 256 10.56 7.18 -16.20
CA ASP A 256 10.52 5.87 -15.55
C ASP A 256 11.89 5.45 -15.00
N ASP A 257 12.58 6.41 -14.39
CA ASP A 257 13.93 6.27 -13.83
C ASP A 257 13.96 6.26 -12.29
N GLY A 258 12.79 6.20 -11.68
CA GLY A 258 12.64 6.23 -10.22
C GLY A 258 12.70 7.63 -9.61
N SER A 259 12.57 8.67 -10.41
CA SER A 259 12.47 10.05 -9.92
C SER A 259 11.06 10.34 -9.39
N ALA A 260 11.00 11.14 -8.31
CA ALA A 260 9.72 11.65 -7.81
C ALA A 260 9.14 12.70 -8.76
N VAL A 261 7.80 12.79 -8.78
CA VAL A 261 7.09 13.86 -9.54
C VAL A 261 7.36 15.25 -8.96
N GLY A 262 7.70 15.32 -7.67
CA GLY A 262 8.06 16.57 -6.99
C GLY A 262 6.87 17.45 -6.60
N GLN A 263 5.65 17.02 -6.87
CA GLN A 263 4.41 17.70 -6.51
C GLN A 263 3.26 16.70 -6.37
N PRO A 264 2.18 17.02 -5.65
CA PRO A 264 1.03 16.13 -5.49
C PRO A 264 0.38 15.79 -6.83
N PHE A 265 0.05 14.52 -7.00
CA PHE A 265 -0.56 14.01 -8.23
C PHE A 265 -1.71 13.04 -7.97
N ARG A 266 -2.44 12.72 -9.04
CA ARG A 266 -3.44 11.64 -9.10
C ARG A 266 -3.05 10.67 -10.20
N VAL A 267 -3.30 9.38 -9.97
CA VAL A 267 -3.06 8.33 -10.96
C VAL A 267 -4.09 7.20 -10.80
N ILE A 268 -4.49 6.61 -11.91
CA ILE A 268 -5.27 5.37 -11.92
C ILE A 268 -4.46 4.33 -12.69
N TYR A 269 -4.09 3.24 -12.02
CA TYR A 269 -3.52 2.05 -12.65
C TYR A 269 -4.61 1.03 -12.91
N GLU A 270 -4.59 0.42 -14.08
CA GLU A 270 -5.51 -0.63 -14.45
C GLU A 270 -4.74 -1.91 -14.78
N ALA A 271 -4.90 -2.94 -13.95
CA ALA A 271 -4.26 -4.23 -14.12
C ALA A 271 -5.23 -5.22 -14.80
N ASN A 272 -4.72 -6.02 -15.73
CA ASN A 272 -5.53 -7.01 -16.46
C ASN A 272 -5.79 -8.26 -15.62
N GLU A 273 -6.63 -8.10 -14.61
CA GLU A 273 -6.93 -9.14 -13.61
C GLU A 273 -8.31 -8.92 -12.98
N ILE A 274 -8.69 -9.81 -12.06
CA ILE A 274 -9.90 -9.72 -11.22
C ILE A 274 -9.55 -9.12 -9.85
N HIS A 275 -10.55 -8.62 -9.11
CA HIS A 275 -10.37 -7.96 -7.81
C HIS A 275 -9.46 -8.70 -6.82
N PRO A 276 -9.59 -10.04 -6.59
CA PRO A 276 -8.74 -10.73 -5.63
C PRO A 276 -7.25 -10.76 -6.01
N LEU A 277 -6.89 -10.52 -7.27
CA LEU A 277 -5.51 -10.58 -7.74
C LEU A 277 -4.75 -9.27 -7.57
N ASN A 278 -5.40 -8.14 -7.30
CA ASN A 278 -4.72 -6.84 -7.10
C ASN A 278 -3.61 -6.87 -6.03
N HIS A 279 -3.66 -7.78 -5.10
CA HIS A 279 -2.62 -7.95 -4.09
C HIS A 279 -1.74 -9.18 -4.32
N PHE A 280 -1.88 -9.88 -5.45
CA PHE A 280 -1.20 -11.15 -5.72
C PHE A 280 -0.74 -11.30 -7.17
N SER A 281 -0.46 -10.21 -7.86
CA SER A 281 0.04 -10.24 -9.24
C SER A 281 1.32 -9.43 -9.41
N THR A 282 2.09 -9.79 -10.44
CA THR A 282 3.30 -9.05 -10.80
C THR A 282 2.98 -7.69 -11.41
N GLU A 283 1.86 -7.56 -12.11
CA GLU A 283 1.42 -6.30 -12.68
C GLU A 283 1.06 -5.29 -11.58
N SER A 284 0.17 -5.68 -10.66
CA SER A 284 -0.22 -4.85 -9.53
C SER A 284 0.95 -4.50 -8.60
N ALA A 285 1.82 -5.46 -8.28
CA ALA A 285 3.03 -5.18 -7.51
C ALA A 285 3.95 -4.18 -8.21
N GLY A 286 4.04 -4.24 -9.55
CA GLY A 286 4.76 -3.27 -10.37
C GLY A 286 4.19 -1.85 -10.25
N TYR A 287 2.88 -1.71 -10.32
CA TYR A 287 2.19 -0.41 -10.17
C TYR A 287 2.31 0.16 -8.75
N ILE A 288 2.29 -0.68 -7.72
CA ILE A 288 2.52 -0.24 -6.33
C ILE A 288 3.93 0.33 -6.17
N VAL A 289 4.93 -0.33 -6.73
CA VAL A 289 6.32 0.16 -6.74
C VAL A 289 6.43 1.48 -7.51
N ASP A 290 5.84 1.55 -8.71
CA ASP A 290 5.85 2.76 -9.53
C ASP A 290 5.22 3.95 -8.80
N PHE A 291 4.06 3.74 -8.18
CA PHE A 291 3.37 4.78 -7.40
C PHE A 291 4.26 5.38 -6.31
N PHE A 292 4.93 4.54 -5.51
CA PHE A 292 5.76 5.04 -4.43
C PHE A 292 7.07 5.65 -4.92
N TYR A 293 7.62 5.21 -6.05
CA TYR A 293 8.71 5.94 -6.70
C TYR A 293 8.26 7.31 -7.22
N LYS A 294 7.11 7.41 -7.90
CA LYS A 294 6.54 8.68 -8.35
C LYS A 294 6.26 9.64 -7.17
N ALA A 295 5.87 9.11 -6.02
CA ALA A 295 5.61 9.90 -4.82
C ALA A 295 6.90 10.34 -4.10
N PHE A 296 7.87 9.46 -3.93
CA PHE A 296 8.99 9.67 -3.01
C PHE A 296 10.38 9.68 -3.66
N GLY A 297 10.48 9.21 -4.89
CA GLY A 297 11.75 8.94 -5.56
C GLY A 297 12.39 7.64 -5.09
N THR A 298 13.50 7.30 -5.73
CA THR A 298 14.37 6.22 -5.29
C THR A 298 14.98 6.58 -3.94
N PRO A 299 14.86 5.71 -2.90
CA PRO A 299 15.41 5.97 -1.58
C PRO A 299 16.94 6.18 -1.63
N ASP A 300 17.43 7.15 -0.86
CA ASP A 300 18.85 7.51 -0.83
C ASP A 300 19.75 6.31 -0.55
N GLY A 301 20.86 6.21 -1.29
CA GLY A 301 21.80 5.11 -1.18
C GLY A 301 21.36 3.79 -1.84
N ASN A 302 20.24 3.79 -2.57
CA ASN A 302 19.73 2.63 -3.31
C ASN A 302 19.75 2.90 -4.81
N ASP A 303 19.95 1.85 -5.60
CA ASP A 303 19.78 1.91 -7.04
C ASP A 303 18.31 1.81 -7.42
N PHE A 304 17.93 2.46 -8.52
CA PHE A 304 16.61 2.27 -9.10
C PHE A 304 16.44 0.84 -9.62
N ILE A 305 15.37 0.20 -9.21
CA ILE A 305 14.96 -1.13 -9.68
C ILE A 305 13.55 -1.02 -10.24
N ALA A 306 13.40 -1.15 -11.56
CA ALA A 306 12.11 -1.03 -12.23
C ALA A 306 11.04 -1.95 -11.59
N GLY A 307 9.78 -1.49 -11.57
CA GLY A 307 8.66 -2.22 -10.95
C GLY A 307 8.45 -3.64 -11.48
N GLY A 308 8.73 -3.89 -12.76
CA GLY A 308 8.65 -5.22 -13.37
C GLY A 308 9.78 -6.19 -12.99
N ASN A 309 10.87 -5.72 -12.39
CA ASN A 309 11.93 -6.59 -11.86
C ASN A 309 11.52 -7.06 -10.46
N GLN A 310 11.01 -8.27 -10.33
CA GLN A 310 10.41 -8.78 -9.10
C GLN A 310 10.97 -10.15 -8.70
N ILE A 311 11.08 -10.37 -7.39
CA ILE A 311 11.59 -11.63 -6.81
C ILE A 311 10.60 -12.30 -5.83
N TRP A 312 9.53 -11.64 -5.43
CA TRP A 312 8.59 -12.16 -4.45
C TRP A 312 8.02 -13.54 -4.80
N TRP A 313 7.73 -13.78 -6.08
CA TRP A 313 7.20 -15.06 -6.56
C TRP A 313 8.17 -16.24 -6.36
N ILE A 314 9.47 -15.96 -6.31
CA ILE A 314 10.50 -16.97 -6.02
C ILE A 314 10.36 -17.46 -4.57
N LYS A 315 10.08 -16.53 -3.64
CA LYS A 315 9.79 -16.88 -2.24
C LYS A 315 8.56 -17.78 -2.15
N GLU A 316 7.49 -17.47 -2.89
CA GLU A 316 6.28 -18.29 -2.90
C GLU A 316 6.52 -19.67 -3.52
N ALA A 317 7.33 -19.78 -4.57
CA ALA A 317 7.72 -21.05 -5.15
C ALA A 317 8.46 -21.93 -4.13
N PHE A 318 9.44 -21.40 -3.40
CA PHE A 318 10.14 -22.14 -2.35
C PHE A 318 9.21 -22.50 -1.17
N SER A 319 8.32 -21.60 -0.77
CA SER A 319 7.33 -21.89 0.29
C SER A 319 6.41 -23.04 -0.12
N THR A 320 5.97 -23.08 -1.37
CA THR A 320 5.11 -24.15 -1.92
C THR A 320 5.85 -25.50 -1.97
N ILE A 321 7.13 -25.51 -2.40
CA ILE A 321 7.96 -26.71 -2.42
C ILE A 321 8.15 -27.24 -0.98
N GLY A 322 8.43 -26.37 -0.03
CA GLY A 322 8.59 -26.75 1.38
C GLY A 322 7.29 -27.32 1.98
N LEU A 323 6.15 -26.71 1.66
CA LEU A 323 4.84 -27.18 2.09
C LEU A 323 4.51 -28.57 1.47
N ALA A 324 4.75 -28.75 0.17
CA ALA A 324 4.54 -30.03 -0.47
C ALA A 324 5.42 -31.14 0.15
N ALA A 325 6.68 -30.84 0.43
CA ALA A 325 7.59 -31.77 1.09
C ALA A 325 7.16 -32.10 2.54
N PHE A 326 6.51 -31.16 3.24
CA PHE A 326 5.93 -31.39 4.57
C PHE A 326 4.80 -32.43 4.54
N PHE A 327 3.93 -32.37 3.53
CA PHE A 327 2.83 -33.35 3.38
C PHE A 327 3.29 -34.76 2.98
N VAL A 328 4.52 -34.93 2.51
CA VAL A 328 5.10 -36.23 2.15
C VAL A 328 5.90 -36.83 3.32
N LEU A 329 6.15 -36.10 4.37
CA LEU A 329 6.95 -36.52 5.53
C LEU A 329 6.11 -37.28 6.54
#